data_f23655b926d3f4c1aa176c3dab1e56ef
#
_entry.id   f23655b926d3f4c1aa176c3dab1e56ef
#
_cell.length_a   1.000
_cell.length_b   1.000
_cell.length_c   1.000
_cell.angle_alpha   90.00
_cell.angle_beta   90.00
_cell.angle_gamma   90.00
#
_symmetry.space_group_name_H-M   'P 1'
#
loop_
_entity.id
_entity.type
_entity.pdbx_description
1 polymer ?
#
loop_
_entity_poly.entity_id
_entity_poly.type
_entity_poly.pdbx_seq_one_letter_code
_entity_poly.pdbx_strand_id
1 'polypeptide(L)'
;MIGEISPQVPHVSTEIRKPLSQGQHGHHISGGSRFAVALITVAALCGCQERMSPTQPIDPPSRPAEILEITATDLGSGLRFPGRVRAVQRAALAFEVPGRIIELAVAEGEQVGAGDLIARLDPAAFDTRLGATKVELDQATADYERVRQLWEKSKAVARAELDLRRTAMEVARSGVDVARKDLEDTRLTAPFAGVVARRSLENFQTLQAKEPVVSLQDVGALEIVIHVPERIVRAEPRRAAGNALFEELPALRFPVTLKSFSTEANPQTQTYEVVLEVARPADLQVLPGMSVDVFPEDSARGDGVSTVCIPLKAVLAGPDGAPSVRVVDHDSSRVSGRPIVVGPVSGADVLVREGLKPDERIVTVGVHHLREGMRVHPL
;
A
#
# COMPACT_ATOMS: atom_id res chain seq x y z
N MET A 1 -1.54 -52.80 -6.79
CA MET A 1 -1.34 -52.76 -8.23
C MET A 1 -1.27 -51.28 -8.59
N ILE A 2 -0.08 -50.70 -8.56
CA ILE A 2 0.93 -50.56 -9.61
C ILE A 2 0.48 -49.52 -10.66
N GLY A 3 1.27 -48.46 -10.74
CA GLY A 3 1.25 -47.51 -11.81
C GLY A 3 2.05 -46.23 -11.51
N GLU A 4 3.38 -46.36 -11.29
CA GLU A 4 4.33 -45.23 -11.40
C GLU A 4 4.44 -44.82 -12.87
N ILE A 5 4.34 -43.52 -13.14
CA ILE A 5 4.78 -42.93 -14.42
C ILE A 5 5.62 -41.70 -14.09
N SER A 6 6.94 -41.84 -14.22
CA SER A 6 7.91 -40.75 -14.35
C SER A 6 7.86 -40.14 -15.75
N PRO A 7 8.00 -38.85 -15.93
CA PRO A 7 8.43 -38.27 -17.22
C PRO A 7 9.92 -37.91 -17.21
N GLN A 8 10.58 -38.38 -18.25
CA GLN A 8 11.95 -38.11 -18.65
C GLN A 8 12.15 -36.64 -19.05
N VAL A 9 13.32 -36.13 -18.66
CA VAL A 9 13.88 -34.83 -19.08
C VAL A 9 14.80 -35.09 -20.31
N PRO A 10 14.71 -34.30 -21.39
CA PRO A 10 15.69 -34.34 -22.45
C PRO A 10 16.90 -33.44 -22.15
N HIS A 11 18.09 -34.04 -22.18
CA HIS A 11 19.39 -33.38 -22.24
C HIS A 11 19.54 -32.64 -23.56
N VAL A 12 19.90 -31.36 -23.51
CA VAL A 12 20.45 -30.63 -24.65
C VAL A 12 21.95 -30.39 -24.39
N SER A 13 22.74 -31.02 -25.24
CA SER A 13 24.19 -30.90 -25.29
C SER A 13 24.61 -29.58 -25.94
N THR A 14 25.44 -28.82 -25.25
CA THR A 14 26.07 -27.60 -25.77
C THR A 14 27.42 -27.96 -26.32
N GLU A 15 27.60 -27.87 -27.61
CA GLU A 15 28.87 -27.98 -28.32
C GLU A 15 29.66 -26.66 -28.22
N ILE A 16 30.85 -26.78 -27.68
CA ILE A 16 31.88 -25.72 -27.60
C ILE A 16 32.72 -25.81 -28.88
N ARG A 17 32.73 -24.74 -29.69
CA ARG A 17 33.74 -24.55 -30.73
C ARG A 17 34.76 -23.50 -30.31
N LYS A 18 36.03 -23.94 -30.18
CA LYS A 18 37.23 -23.13 -30.06
C LYS A 18 37.71 -22.60 -31.39
N PRO A 19 38.40 -21.45 -31.44
CA PRO A 19 38.97 -20.87 -32.66
C PRO A 19 40.36 -21.38 -32.98
N LEU A 20 40.64 -21.45 -34.26
CA LEU A 20 41.94 -21.74 -34.85
C LEU A 20 42.74 -20.47 -35.07
N SER A 21 44.04 -20.57 -34.75
CA SER A 21 45.14 -19.62 -34.95
C SER A 21 45.80 -19.76 -36.32
N GLN A 22 46.68 -18.80 -36.62
CA GLN A 22 47.75 -18.69 -37.63
C GLN A 22 47.36 -17.82 -38.84
N GLY A 23 48.23 -16.92 -39.29
CA GLY A 23 49.64 -16.97 -39.44
C GLY A 23 50.30 -15.63 -39.86
N GLN A 24 51.56 -15.61 -39.55
CA GLN A 24 52.58 -14.62 -39.87
C GLN A 24 52.81 -14.43 -41.36
N HIS A 25 53.29 -13.23 -41.75
CA HIS A 25 54.39 -12.91 -42.68
C HIS A 25 54.54 -11.39 -42.69
N GLY A 26 55.54 -10.83 -42.36
CA GLY A 26 56.94 -10.68 -42.55
C GLY A 26 57.36 -10.23 -43.95
N HIS A 27 57.69 -8.92 -44.08
CA HIS A 27 58.73 -8.50 -45.04
C HIS A 27 59.36 -7.15 -44.68
N HIS A 28 60.62 -7.21 -44.44
CA HIS A 28 61.66 -6.17 -44.51
C HIS A 28 61.83 -5.60 -45.91
N ILE A 29 62.36 -4.40 -46.01
CA ILE A 29 63.41 -3.85 -46.88
C ILE A 29 63.40 -2.32 -46.61
N SER A 30 64.38 -1.66 -45.92
CA SER A 30 65.75 -1.38 -46.26
C SER A 30 66.01 -0.34 -47.36
N GLY A 31 66.76 0.68 -46.96
CA GLY A 31 67.54 1.53 -47.81
C GLY A 31 67.00 2.91 -48.04
N GLY A 32 67.61 3.96 -47.70
CA GLY A 32 68.96 4.38 -47.79
C GLY A 32 69.04 5.73 -48.45
N SER A 33 69.52 6.68 -47.73
CA SER A 33 70.73 7.45 -48.05
C SER A 33 70.62 8.68 -49.00
N ARG A 34 70.94 9.78 -48.43
CA ARG A 34 71.98 10.72 -48.86
C ARG A 34 71.66 12.01 -49.63
N PHE A 35 72.21 13.11 -49.01
CA PHE A 35 72.93 14.28 -49.57
C PHE A 35 72.04 15.33 -50.28
N ALA A 36 72.21 16.53 -50.08
CA ALA A 36 73.18 17.49 -49.52
C ALA A 36 72.95 18.85 -50.29
N VAL A 37 73.14 19.92 -49.58
CA VAL A 37 73.86 21.11 -50.02
C VAL A 37 73.19 22.12 -51.01
N ALA A 38 72.94 23.29 -50.65
CA ALA A 38 73.61 24.56 -50.79
C ALA A 38 72.58 25.69 -50.91
N LEU A 39 72.62 26.65 -50.08
CA LEU A 39 73.37 27.88 -49.95
C LEU A 39 72.86 29.01 -50.84
N ILE A 40 72.45 30.09 -50.16
CA ILE A 40 72.52 31.53 -50.51
C ILE A 40 71.59 32.09 -51.59
N THR A 41 70.68 32.94 -51.24
CA THR A 41 70.75 34.38 -51.59
C THR A 41 69.87 35.24 -50.71
N VAL A 42 70.47 36.26 -50.19
CA VAL A 42 69.90 37.43 -49.48
C VAL A 42 69.19 38.30 -50.50
N ALA A 43 67.97 38.75 -50.18
CA ALA A 43 67.50 40.07 -50.62
C ALA A 43 66.38 40.53 -49.72
N ALA A 44 66.60 41.68 -49.13
CA ALA A 44 65.71 42.50 -48.36
C ALA A 44 64.51 42.95 -49.16
N LEU A 45 63.34 42.97 -48.58
CA LEU A 45 62.30 43.96 -48.84
C LEU A 45 61.48 44.17 -47.58
N CYS A 46 61.50 45.41 -47.12
CA CYS A 46 60.71 46.02 -46.08
C CYS A 46 59.22 45.87 -46.32
N GLY A 47 58.49 45.76 -45.20
CA GLY A 47 57.21 46.43 -45.08
C GLY A 47 55.99 45.54 -44.93
N CYS A 48 55.40 45.71 -43.84
CA CYS A 48 54.05 45.63 -43.37
C CYS A 48 53.93 44.67 -42.20
N GLN A 49 54.18 45.26 -41.05
CA GLN A 49 53.78 44.69 -39.77
C GLN A 49 52.30 44.88 -39.62
N GLU A 50 51.49 43.95 -40.14
CA GLU A 50 50.08 43.85 -39.76
C GLU A 50 50.05 43.50 -38.30
N ARG A 51 49.57 44.45 -37.50
CA ARG A 51 49.15 44.18 -36.12
C ARG A 51 48.09 43.06 -36.15
N MET A 52 48.48 41.86 -35.83
CA MET A 52 47.53 40.82 -35.45
C MET A 52 46.83 41.33 -34.21
N SER A 53 45.59 41.78 -34.38
CA SER A 53 44.64 41.95 -33.29
C SER A 53 44.52 40.63 -32.59
N PRO A 54 44.48 40.57 -31.25
CA PRO A 54 44.27 39.31 -30.56
C PRO A 54 42.91 38.76 -31.02
N THR A 55 42.94 37.59 -31.66
CA THR A 55 41.74 36.85 -32.00
C THR A 55 41.00 36.63 -30.70
N GLN A 56 39.91 37.34 -30.49
CA GLN A 56 39.00 36.99 -29.38
C GLN A 56 38.61 35.53 -29.55
N PRO A 57 38.66 34.74 -28.50
CA PRO A 57 38.16 33.37 -28.55
C PRO A 57 36.72 33.41 -29.01
N ILE A 58 36.43 32.91 -30.19
CA ILE A 58 35.05 32.72 -30.65
C ILE A 58 34.45 31.69 -29.69
N ASP A 59 33.62 32.20 -28.80
CA ASP A 59 32.84 31.33 -27.91
C ASP A 59 32.04 30.34 -28.78
N PRO A 60 32.15 29.06 -28.57
CA PRO A 60 31.43 28.06 -29.39
C PRO A 60 29.92 28.34 -29.31
N PRO A 61 29.18 28.17 -30.43
CA PRO A 61 27.75 28.46 -30.48
C PRO A 61 27.01 27.69 -29.39
N SER A 62 26.15 28.40 -28.66
CA SER A 62 25.29 27.77 -27.64
C SER A 62 24.31 26.78 -28.29
N ARG A 63 24.09 25.64 -27.68
CA ARG A 63 23.16 24.62 -28.17
C ARG A 63 21.85 24.63 -27.38
N PRO A 64 20.72 24.43 -28.06
CA PRO A 64 19.45 24.27 -27.36
C PRO A 64 19.42 22.95 -26.55
N ALA A 65 18.96 22.99 -25.31
CA ALA A 65 18.83 21.86 -24.46
C ALA A 65 17.60 22.00 -23.52
N GLU A 66 16.93 20.91 -23.24
CA GLU A 66 15.90 20.92 -22.20
C GLU A 66 16.58 20.89 -20.84
N ILE A 67 16.38 21.93 -20.07
CA ILE A 67 17.00 22.10 -18.74
C ILE A 67 15.92 21.88 -17.68
N LEU A 68 16.18 20.97 -16.77
CA LEU A 68 15.35 20.69 -15.59
C LEU A 68 16.05 21.25 -14.35
N GLU A 69 15.37 22.13 -13.63
CA GLU A 69 15.78 22.57 -12.30
C GLU A 69 15.40 21.49 -11.27
N ILE A 70 16.39 21.04 -10.52
CA ILE A 70 16.19 20.00 -9.51
C ILE A 70 15.52 20.65 -8.31
N THR A 71 14.22 20.47 -8.18
CA THR A 71 13.52 20.77 -6.95
C THR A 71 13.81 19.66 -5.94
N ALA A 72 14.06 20.03 -4.69
CA ALA A 72 14.04 19.08 -3.59
C ALA A 72 12.62 18.50 -3.52
N THR A 73 12.41 17.44 -4.26
CA THR A 73 11.17 16.70 -4.14
C THR A 73 11.35 15.79 -2.96
N ASP A 74 10.60 16.04 -1.91
CA ASP A 74 10.41 15.14 -0.78
C ASP A 74 9.63 13.90 -1.27
N LEU A 75 10.12 13.26 -2.32
CA LEU A 75 9.74 11.91 -2.70
C LEU A 75 10.58 11.00 -1.80
N GLY A 76 10.08 10.77 -0.59
CA GLY A 76 10.57 9.66 0.22
C GLY A 76 10.71 8.45 -0.68
N SER A 77 11.79 7.73 -0.55
CA SER A 77 12.24 6.47 -1.19
C SER A 77 11.59 6.00 -2.52
N GLY A 78 10.76 6.78 -3.16
CA GLY A 78 10.00 6.39 -4.36
C GLY A 78 8.99 5.25 -4.11
N LEU A 79 8.89 4.76 -2.89
CA LEU A 79 7.96 3.72 -2.50
C LEU A 79 6.59 4.35 -2.25
N ARG A 80 5.61 3.87 -3.00
CA ARG A 80 4.21 4.23 -2.86
C ARG A 80 3.42 2.97 -2.60
N PHE A 81 2.62 2.96 -1.55
CA PHE A 81 1.73 1.86 -1.22
C PHE A 81 0.29 2.32 -1.38
N PRO A 82 -0.42 1.79 -2.39
CA PRO A 82 -1.84 2.04 -2.49
C PRO A 82 -2.54 1.41 -1.29
N GLY A 83 -3.40 2.17 -0.66
CA GLY A 83 -4.16 1.78 0.51
C GLY A 83 -5.64 2.11 0.38
N ARG A 84 -6.39 1.68 1.36
CA ARG A 84 -7.82 1.98 1.47
C ARG A 84 -8.16 2.36 2.89
N VAL A 85 -8.96 3.41 3.03
CA VAL A 85 -9.52 3.82 4.32
C VAL A 85 -10.55 2.79 4.79
N ARG A 86 -10.47 2.43 6.06
CA ARG A 86 -11.38 1.48 6.72
C ARG A 86 -11.83 2.06 8.05
N ALA A 87 -13.09 1.84 8.42
CA ALA A 87 -13.56 2.11 9.77
C ALA A 87 -12.93 1.12 10.77
N VAL A 88 -12.53 1.62 11.94
CA VAL A 88 -11.94 0.76 13.00
C VAL A 88 -12.96 -0.25 13.49
N GLN A 89 -14.22 0.19 13.70
CA GLN A 89 -15.32 -0.69 14.05
C GLN A 89 -16.29 -0.81 12.87
N ARG A 90 -16.60 -2.03 12.51
CA ARG A 90 -17.59 -2.38 11.47
C ARG A 90 -18.27 -3.69 11.84
N ALA A 91 -19.57 -3.74 11.64
CA ALA A 91 -20.35 -4.94 11.89
C ALA A 91 -21.40 -5.14 10.80
N ALA A 92 -21.51 -6.36 10.32
CA ALA A 92 -22.67 -6.80 9.56
C ALA A 92 -23.72 -7.29 10.55
N LEU A 93 -24.78 -6.52 10.76
CA LEU A 93 -25.82 -6.81 11.71
C LEU A 93 -26.82 -7.80 11.09
N ALA A 94 -27.11 -8.86 11.81
CA ALA A 94 -27.98 -9.93 11.38
C ALA A 94 -28.83 -10.39 12.58
N PHE A 95 -30.00 -10.96 12.30
CA PHE A 95 -30.81 -11.60 13.34
C PHE A 95 -30.28 -13.00 13.66
N GLU A 96 -30.33 -13.38 14.92
CA GLU A 96 -29.98 -14.74 15.36
C GLU A 96 -31.08 -15.76 15.09
N VAL A 97 -32.33 -15.29 14.85
CA VAL A 97 -33.51 -16.11 14.57
C VAL A 97 -34.08 -15.77 13.18
N PRO A 98 -34.67 -16.74 12.48
CA PRO A 98 -35.31 -16.48 11.19
C PRO A 98 -36.69 -15.82 11.40
N GLY A 99 -37.15 -15.05 10.41
CA GLY A 99 -38.46 -14.43 10.49
C GLY A 99 -38.70 -13.43 9.38
N ARG A 100 -39.87 -12.76 9.45
CA ARG A 100 -40.25 -11.70 8.52
C ARG A 100 -39.98 -10.33 9.15
N ILE A 101 -39.29 -9.45 8.43
CA ILE A 101 -39.07 -8.07 8.85
C ILE A 101 -40.40 -7.34 8.79
N ILE A 102 -40.83 -6.74 9.91
CA ILE A 102 -42.01 -5.87 9.98
C ILE A 102 -41.63 -4.41 10.04
N GLU A 103 -40.42 -4.09 10.45
CA GLU A 103 -39.93 -2.74 10.61
C GLU A 103 -38.42 -2.71 10.38
N LEU A 104 -37.97 -1.80 9.52
CA LEU A 104 -36.60 -1.43 9.32
C LEU A 104 -36.51 0.07 9.60
N ALA A 105 -36.03 0.41 10.80
CA ALA A 105 -36.15 1.73 11.39
C ALA A 105 -35.11 2.74 10.89
N VAL A 106 -34.11 2.28 10.09
CA VAL A 106 -32.98 3.11 9.69
C VAL A 106 -32.83 3.21 8.18
N ALA A 107 -32.25 4.31 7.71
CA ALA A 107 -31.91 4.57 6.32
C ALA A 107 -30.38 4.46 6.09
N GLU A 108 -29.95 4.25 4.83
CA GLU A 108 -28.54 4.34 4.46
C GLU A 108 -28.02 5.76 4.67
N GLY A 109 -26.82 5.88 5.25
CA GLY A 109 -26.20 7.16 5.62
C GLY A 109 -26.68 7.73 6.95
N GLU A 110 -27.65 7.12 7.61
CA GLU A 110 -28.18 7.58 8.91
C GLU A 110 -27.21 7.27 10.04
N GLN A 111 -27.07 8.23 10.97
CA GLN A 111 -26.32 8.04 12.20
C GLN A 111 -27.20 7.42 13.27
N VAL A 112 -26.68 6.38 13.93
CA VAL A 112 -27.36 5.67 15.00
C VAL A 112 -26.48 5.63 16.25
N GLY A 113 -27.13 5.67 17.43
CA GLY A 113 -26.47 5.47 18.72
C GLY A 113 -26.39 4.00 19.09
N ALA A 114 -25.54 3.67 20.06
CA ALA A 114 -25.50 2.32 20.64
C ALA A 114 -26.83 2.01 21.33
N GLY A 115 -27.43 0.86 21.00
CA GLY A 115 -28.74 0.42 21.52
C GLY A 115 -29.95 0.85 20.68
N ASP A 116 -29.76 1.72 19.69
CA ASP A 116 -30.86 2.15 18.81
C ASP A 116 -31.43 0.96 18.01
N LEU A 117 -32.74 0.99 17.79
CA LEU A 117 -33.43 -0.04 17.02
C LEU A 117 -33.08 0.08 15.54
N ILE A 118 -32.52 -0.97 14.97
CA ILE A 118 -32.19 -1.10 13.55
C ILE A 118 -33.35 -1.73 12.78
N ALA A 119 -33.81 -2.88 13.27
CA ALA A 119 -34.88 -3.62 12.61
C ALA A 119 -35.62 -4.51 13.62
N ARG A 120 -36.84 -4.95 13.24
CA ARG A 120 -37.68 -5.83 14.05
C ARG A 120 -38.35 -6.90 13.18
N LEU A 121 -38.30 -8.14 13.65
CA LEU A 121 -39.08 -9.24 13.09
C LEU A 121 -40.48 -9.28 13.69
N ASP A 122 -41.39 -10.01 13.04
CA ASP A 122 -42.73 -10.32 13.58
C ASP A 122 -42.58 -11.19 14.84
N PRO A 123 -42.94 -10.68 16.04
CA PRO A 123 -42.74 -11.39 17.27
C PRO A 123 -43.85 -12.41 17.61
N ALA A 124 -44.98 -12.43 16.85
CA ALA A 124 -46.16 -13.14 17.23
C ALA A 124 -45.97 -14.65 17.52
N ALA A 125 -45.18 -15.30 16.68
CA ALA A 125 -44.86 -16.73 16.86
C ALA A 125 -43.98 -16.96 18.11
N PHE A 126 -43.04 -16.07 18.35
CA PHE A 126 -42.09 -16.13 19.49
C PHE A 126 -42.81 -15.83 20.81
N ASP A 127 -43.72 -14.83 20.84
CA ASP A 127 -44.56 -14.55 22.01
C ASP A 127 -45.47 -15.73 22.36
N THR A 128 -46.07 -16.36 21.36
CA THR A 128 -46.91 -17.57 21.56
C THR A 128 -46.07 -18.73 22.16
N ARG A 129 -44.85 -18.94 21.63
CA ARG A 129 -43.94 -19.99 22.12
C ARG A 129 -43.51 -19.72 23.57
N LEU A 130 -43.16 -18.47 23.88
CA LEU A 130 -42.79 -18.07 25.24
C LEU A 130 -43.99 -18.25 26.20
N GLY A 131 -45.20 -17.96 25.77
CA GLY A 131 -46.41 -18.23 26.54
C GLY A 131 -46.58 -19.71 26.84
N ALA A 132 -46.44 -20.56 25.86
CA ALA A 132 -46.53 -22.04 26.03
C ALA A 132 -45.48 -22.60 27.01
N THR A 133 -44.23 -22.19 26.86
CA THR A 133 -43.14 -22.67 27.74
C THR A 133 -43.30 -22.18 29.18
N LYS A 134 -43.87 -20.98 29.39
CA LYS A 134 -44.21 -20.50 30.74
C LYS A 134 -45.27 -21.39 31.42
N VAL A 135 -46.31 -21.81 30.69
CA VAL A 135 -47.32 -22.72 31.23
C VAL A 135 -46.71 -24.07 31.58
N GLU A 136 -45.82 -24.58 30.76
CA GLU A 136 -45.08 -25.82 31.06
C GLU A 136 -44.22 -25.70 32.34
N LEU A 137 -43.53 -24.58 32.54
CA LEU A 137 -42.76 -24.30 33.76
C LEU A 137 -43.68 -24.22 34.97
N ASP A 138 -44.80 -23.52 34.87
CA ASP A 138 -45.77 -23.40 35.99
C ASP A 138 -46.29 -24.76 36.41
N GLN A 139 -46.62 -25.63 35.45
CA GLN A 139 -47.04 -27.02 35.73
C GLN A 139 -45.92 -27.81 36.40
N ALA A 140 -44.71 -27.82 35.83
CA ALA A 140 -43.57 -28.54 36.38
C ALA A 140 -43.21 -28.07 37.79
N THR A 141 -43.33 -26.75 38.04
CA THR A 141 -43.10 -26.15 39.36
C THR A 141 -44.14 -26.60 40.37
N ALA A 142 -45.44 -26.63 40.00
CA ALA A 142 -46.53 -27.06 40.84
C ALA A 142 -46.35 -28.56 41.21
N ASP A 143 -45.95 -29.40 40.25
CA ASP A 143 -45.68 -30.82 40.47
C ASP A 143 -44.49 -31.04 41.42
N TYR A 144 -43.38 -30.31 41.21
CA TYR A 144 -42.24 -30.37 42.12
C TYR A 144 -42.63 -29.96 43.53
N GLU A 145 -43.32 -28.83 43.71
CA GLU A 145 -43.72 -28.31 45.01
C GLU A 145 -44.65 -29.28 45.74
N ARG A 146 -45.58 -29.95 45.03
CA ARG A 146 -46.46 -30.98 45.58
C ARG A 146 -45.65 -32.15 46.11
N VAL A 147 -44.73 -32.69 45.33
CA VAL A 147 -43.88 -33.81 45.69
C VAL A 147 -42.93 -33.42 46.84
N ARG A 148 -42.38 -32.22 46.82
CA ARG A 148 -41.51 -31.67 47.86
C ARG A 148 -42.24 -31.64 49.22
N GLN A 149 -43.47 -31.10 49.25
CA GLN A 149 -44.27 -31.03 50.47
C GLN A 149 -44.57 -32.43 51.02
N LEU A 150 -44.93 -33.40 50.19
CA LEU A 150 -45.17 -34.78 50.59
C LEU A 150 -43.89 -35.43 51.16
N TRP A 151 -42.74 -35.18 50.53
CA TRP A 151 -41.46 -35.73 51.01
C TRP A 151 -41.05 -35.07 52.32
N GLU A 152 -41.21 -33.80 52.53
CA GLU A 152 -40.87 -33.07 53.75
C GLU A 152 -41.79 -33.52 54.95
N LYS A 153 -43.08 -33.60 54.69
CA LYS A 153 -44.09 -33.92 55.78
C LYS A 153 -44.11 -35.34 56.19
N SER A 154 -44.07 -36.31 55.28
CA SER A 154 -44.35 -37.69 55.54
C SER A 154 -43.29 -38.67 55.06
N LYS A 155 -42.31 -38.25 54.32
CA LYS A 155 -41.33 -39.09 53.62
C LYS A 155 -42.01 -40.22 52.78
N ALA A 156 -43.29 -40.01 52.38
CA ALA A 156 -44.10 -41.02 51.69
C ALA A 156 -43.66 -41.16 50.19
N VAL A 157 -42.80 -40.36 49.71
CA VAL A 157 -42.31 -40.33 48.32
C VAL A 157 -40.82 -40.67 48.32
N ALA A 158 -40.38 -41.47 47.34
CA ALA A 158 -38.94 -41.73 47.15
C ALA A 158 -38.14 -40.48 46.77
N ARG A 159 -36.94 -40.38 47.29
CA ARG A 159 -36.05 -39.27 46.93
C ARG A 159 -35.83 -39.14 45.42
N ALA A 160 -35.74 -40.28 44.73
CA ALA A 160 -35.60 -40.32 43.27
C ALA A 160 -36.79 -39.59 42.55
N GLU A 161 -38.02 -39.70 43.09
CA GLU A 161 -39.19 -38.99 42.50
C GLU A 161 -39.09 -37.49 42.74
N LEU A 162 -38.63 -37.04 43.93
CA LEU A 162 -38.37 -35.62 44.20
C LEU A 162 -37.31 -35.05 43.24
N ASP A 163 -36.19 -35.78 43.08
CA ASP A 163 -35.10 -35.37 42.19
C ASP A 163 -35.57 -35.34 40.71
N LEU A 164 -36.41 -36.30 40.29
CA LEU A 164 -37.01 -36.33 38.96
C LEU A 164 -37.85 -35.06 38.68
N ARG A 165 -38.77 -34.71 39.63
CA ARG A 165 -39.63 -33.52 39.47
C ARG A 165 -38.82 -32.22 39.49
N ARG A 166 -37.78 -32.17 40.32
CA ARG A 166 -36.87 -31.04 40.33
C ARG A 166 -36.19 -30.86 38.97
N THR A 167 -35.62 -31.93 38.40
CA THR A 167 -34.99 -31.89 37.08
C THR A 167 -35.99 -31.48 36.01
N ALA A 168 -37.23 -31.98 36.04
CA ALA A 168 -38.27 -31.60 35.09
C ALA A 168 -38.57 -30.07 35.16
N MET A 169 -38.66 -29.50 36.37
CA MET A 169 -38.84 -28.08 36.57
C MET A 169 -37.64 -27.24 36.03
N GLU A 170 -36.41 -27.72 36.31
CA GLU A 170 -35.20 -27.06 35.83
C GLU A 170 -35.12 -27.07 34.29
N VAL A 171 -35.49 -28.19 33.64
CA VAL A 171 -35.56 -28.29 32.17
C VAL A 171 -36.63 -27.34 31.62
N ALA A 172 -37.83 -27.30 32.20
CA ALA A 172 -38.88 -26.37 31.78
C ALA A 172 -38.46 -24.89 31.94
N ARG A 173 -37.74 -24.58 33.02
CA ARG A 173 -37.16 -23.25 33.23
C ARG A 173 -36.18 -22.84 32.14
N SER A 174 -35.26 -23.74 31.78
CA SER A 174 -34.34 -23.56 30.66
C SER A 174 -35.09 -23.34 29.34
N GLY A 175 -36.21 -24.02 29.13
CA GLY A 175 -37.09 -23.82 27.96
C GLY A 175 -37.67 -22.39 27.89
N VAL A 176 -38.10 -21.85 29.04
CA VAL A 176 -38.54 -20.43 29.12
C VAL A 176 -37.43 -19.47 28.80
N ASP A 177 -36.21 -19.71 29.32
CA ASP A 177 -35.05 -18.84 29.08
C ASP A 177 -34.66 -18.81 27.60
N VAL A 178 -34.69 -19.97 26.92
CA VAL A 178 -34.46 -20.05 25.46
C VAL A 178 -35.56 -19.27 24.69
N ALA A 179 -36.83 -19.52 24.98
CA ALA A 179 -37.94 -18.89 24.28
C ALA A 179 -37.94 -17.34 24.51
N ARG A 180 -37.52 -16.89 25.70
CA ARG A 180 -37.34 -15.46 25.97
C ARG A 180 -36.21 -14.86 25.12
N LYS A 181 -35.08 -15.54 25.05
CA LYS A 181 -33.96 -15.10 24.23
C LYS A 181 -34.32 -15.04 22.76
N ASP A 182 -35.03 -16.06 22.23
CA ASP A 182 -35.52 -16.06 20.85
C ASP A 182 -36.42 -14.83 20.58
N LEU A 183 -37.28 -14.46 21.53
CA LEU A 183 -38.13 -13.26 21.42
C LEU A 183 -37.30 -11.97 21.46
N GLU A 184 -36.31 -11.87 22.34
CA GLU A 184 -35.40 -10.73 22.39
C GLU A 184 -34.65 -10.59 21.07
N ASP A 185 -34.20 -11.69 20.46
CA ASP A 185 -33.48 -11.74 19.21
C ASP A 185 -34.35 -11.40 17.97
N THR A 186 -35.65 -11.17 18.14
CA THR A 186 -36.49 -10.54 17.11
C THR A 186 -36.24 -9.05 16.97
N ARG A 187 -35.45 -8.43 17.85
CA ARG A 187 -35.08 -7.02 17.83
C ARG A 187 -33.59 -6.88 17.54
N LEU A 188 -33.27 -6.24 16.43
CA LEU A 188 -31.89 -5.96 16.05
C LEU A 188 -31.54 -4.54 16.46
N THR A 189 -30.58 -4.38 17.34
CA THR A 189 -30.10 -3.09 17.84
C THR A 189 -28.66 -2.84 17.46
N ALA A 190 -28.27 -1.57 17.41
CA ALA A 190 -26.90 -1.16 17.11
C ALA A 190 -25.96 -1.51 18.29
N PRO A 191 -24.88 -2.28 18.10
CA PRO A 191 -23.95 -2.63 19.17
C PRO A 191 -23.02 -1.46 19.56
N PHE A 192 -22.84 -0.48 18.69
CA PHE A 192 -22.06 0.74 18.90
C PHE A 192 -22.66 1.90 18.09
N ALA A 193 -22.28 3.12 18.42
CA ALA A 193 -22.67 4.31 17.67
C ALA A 193 -21.91 4.38 16.33
N GLY A 194 -22.63 4.67 15.24
CA GLY A 194 -22.02 4.70 13.91
C GLY A 194 -22.99 5.14 12.83
N VAL A 195 -22.58 4.91 11.57
CA VAL A 195 -23.36 5.21 10.38
C VAL A 195 -23.76 3.91 9.68
N VAL A 196 -25.00 3.85 9.23
CA VAL A 196 -25.52 2.76 8.41
C VAL A 196 -24.90 2.87 7.01
N ALA A 197 -23.91 2.00 6.73
CA ALA A 197 -23.20 2.07 5.46
C ALA A 197 -24.01 1.49 4.29
N ARG A 198 -24.79 0.45 4.55
CA ARG A 198 -25.63 -0.22 3.54
C ARG A 198 -26.75 -1.03 4.19
N ARG A 199 -27.87 -1.07 3.53
CA ARG A 199 -28.97 -2.00 3.80
C ARG A 199 -28.93 -3.13 2.78
N SER A 200 -29.01 -4.38 3.25
CA SER A 200 -29.01 -5.57 2.39
C SER A 200 -30.40 -6.12 2.15
N LEU A 201 -31.37 -5.76 3.01
CA LEU A 201 -32.74 -6.25 2.97
C LEU A 201 -33.75 -5.11 3.09
N GLU A 202 -34.98 -5.36 2.69
CA GLU A 202 -36.08 -4.41 2.72
C GLU A 202 -37.18 -4.85 3.70
N ASN A 203 -38.10 -3.91 4.03
CA ASN A 203 -39.28 -4.22 4.83
C ASN A 203 -40.10 -5.36 4.20
N PHE A 204 -40.67 -6.18 5.07
CA PHE A 204 -41.57 -7.28 4.72
C PHE A 204 -40.90 -8.48 4.03
N GLN A 205 -39.60 -8.49 3.88
CA GLN A 205 -38.86 -9.66 3.45
C GLN A 205 -38.76 -10.69 4.57
N THR A 206 -38.68 -11.96 4.18
CA THR A 206 -38.39 -13.08 5.09
C THR A 206 -36.92 -13.45 4.96
N LEU A 207 -36.25 -13.59 6.10
CA LEU A 207 -34.83 -13.89 6.16
C LEU A 207 -34.56 -15.18 6.95
N GLN A 208 -33.37 -15.73 6.72
CA GLN A 208 -32.82 -16.82 7.53
C GLN A 208 -31.98 -16.25 8.69
N ALA A 209 -31.78 -17.05 9.72
CA ALA A 209 -30.86 -16.67 10.80
C ALA A 209 -29.46 -16.37 10.25
N LYS A 210 -28.79 -15.33 10.78
CA LYS A 210 -27.46 -14.86 10.41
C LYS A 210 -27.31 -14.26 9.01
N GLU A 211 -28.42 -14.01 8.33
CA GLU A 211 -28.44 -13.28 7.08
C GLU A 211 -28.21 -11.78 7.34
N PRO A 212 -27.21 -11.12 6.68
CA PRO A 212 -26.90 -9.71 6.93
C PRO A 212 -28.06 -8.79 6.54
N VAL A 213 -28.49 -7.95 7.46
CA VAL A 213 -29.57 -6.96 7.26
C VAL A 213 -28.98 -5.58 6.97
N VAL A 214 -28.03 -5.14 7.79
CA VAL A 214 -27.44 -3.81 7.75
C VAL A 214 -25.94 -3.90 8.02
N SER A 215 -25.15 -3.11 7.30
CA SER A 215 -23.73 -2.88 7.62
C SER A 215 -23.60 -1.58 8.40
N LEU A 216 -23.12 -1.64 9.63
CA LEU A 216 -22.85 -0.51 10.52
C LEU A 216 -21.35 -0.24 10.58
N GLN A 217 -20.94 1.03 10.51
CA GLN A 217 -19.54 1.46 10.57
C GLN A 217 -19.37 2.66 11.49
N ASP A 218 -18.33 2.63 12.31
CA ASP A 218 -17.91 3.80 13.08
C ASP A 218 -17.03 4.69 12.18
N VAL A 219 -17.55 5.85 11.80
CA VAL A 219 -16.83 6.85 11.00
C VAL A 219 -16.02 7.82 11.86
N GLY A 220 -16.08 7.72 13.18
CA GLY A 220 -15.32 8.56 14.12
C GLY A 220 -13.85 8.16 14.19
N ALA A 221 -13.55 6.88 14.04
CA ALA A 221 -12.20 6.32 14.06
C ALA A 221 -11.90 5.60 12.73
N LEU A 222 -10.90 6.10 12.02
CA LEU A 222 -10.50 5.57 10.72
C LEU A 222 -9.07 5.00 10.77
N GLU A 223 -8.84 4.01 9.95
CA GLU A 223 -7.52 3.42 9.74
C GLU A 223 -7.28 3.23 8.23
N ILE A 224 -6.02 3.18 7.84
CA ILE A 224 -5.62 2.92 6.46
C ILE A 224 -5.02 1.53 6.40
N VAL A 225 -5.49 0.73 5.46
CA VAL A 225 -4.97 -0.61 5.20
C VAL A 225 -4.16 -0.57 3.92
N ILE A 226 -2.91 -0.98 4.01
CA ILE A 226 -2.01 -1.15 2.86
C ILE A 226 -1.49 -2.58 2.79
N HIS A 227 -1.07 -2.99 1.60
CA HIS A 227 -0.49 -4.30 1.37
C HIS A 227 0.98 -4.14 0.98
N VAL A 228 1.87 -4.62 1.83
CA VAL A 228 3.32 -4.45 1.68
C VAL A 228 3.98 -5.77 1.26
N PRO A 229 4.76 -5.81 0.17
CA PRO A 229 5.50 -7.01 -0.25
C PRO A 229 6.52 -7.47 0.81
N GLU A 230 6.71 -8.79 0.91
CA GLU A 230 7.61 -9.43 1.89
C GLU A 230 9.02 -8.81 1.92
N ARG A 231 9.59 -8.54 0.74
CA ARG A 231 10.94 -7.97 0.60
C ARG A 231 11.11 -6.64 1.36
N ILE A 232 10.03 -5.86 1.50
CA ILE A 232 10.05 -4.55 2.16
C ILE A 232 9.84 -4.72 3.66
N VAL A 233 8.93 -5.59 4.07
CA VAL A 233 8.68 -5.90 5.48
C VAL A 233 9.94 -6.41 6.20
N ARG A 234 10.80 -7.15 5.49
CA ARG A 234 12.07 -7.66 6.04
C ARG A 234 13.11 -6.56 6.27
N ALA A 235 13.06 -5.48 5.49
CA ALA A 235 14.05 -4.42 5.58
C ALA A 235 13.82 -3.52 6.80
N GLU A 236 12.57 -3.20 7.15
CA GLU A 236 12.23 -2.31 8.27
C GLU A 236 10.92 -2.71 8.98
N PRO A 237 10.94 -3.61 9.96
CA PRO A 237 9.71 -4.20 10.49
C PRO A 237 8.99 -3.39 11.58
N ARG A 238 9.51 -2.26 12.11
CA ARG A 238 9.00 -1.74 13.39
C ARG A 238 8.77 -0.22 13.53
N ARG A 239 9.07 0.59 12.53
CA ARG A 239 8.84 2.05 12.59
C ARG A 239 8.27 2.55 11.26
N ALA A 240 7.14 2.04 10.88
CA ALA A 240 6.45 2.60 9.73
C ALA A 240 5.67 3.85 10.17
N ALA A 241 6.32 4.98 10.15
CA ALA A 241 5.69 6.28 10.06
C ALA A 241 5.69 6.69 8.57
N GLY A 242 4.72 7.49 8.17
CA GLY A 242 4.63 7.94 6.80
C GLY A 242 3.60 9.04 6.64
N ASN A 243 3.37 9.40 5.40
CA ASN A 243 2.35 10.37 5.03
C ASN A 243 1.35 9.71 4.08
N ALA A 244 0.09 9.84 4.37
CA ALA A 244 -1.00 9.46 3.50
C ALA A 244 -1.41 10.65 2.63
N LEU A 245 -1.62 10.40 1.36
CA LEU A 245 -2.07 11.38 0.37
C LEU A 245 -3.34 10.85 -0.28
N PHE A 246 -4.42 11.63 -0.19
CA PHE A 246 -5.66 11.33 -0.88
C PHE A 246 -5.64 11.96 -2.27
N GLU A 247 -6.06 11.23 -3.29
CA GLU A 247 -6.08 11.69 -4.68
C GLU A 247 -6.91 12.97 -4.84
N GLU A 248 -7.98 13.09 -4.07
CA GLU A 248 -8.86 14.27 -4.08
C GLU A 248 -8.28 15.48 -3.34
N LEU A 249 -7.22 15.30 -2.54
CA LEU A 249 -6.61 16.32 -1.70
C LEU A 249 -5.07 16.33 -1.84
N PRO A 250 -4.54 16.57 -3.05
CA PRO A 250 -3.12 16.40 -3.34
C PRO A 250 -2.20 17.36 -2.58
N ALA A 251 -2.74 18.46 -2.04
CA ALA A 251 -1.99 19.43 -1.27
C ALA A 251 -1.84 19.08 0.22
N LEU A 252 -2.62 18.11 0.74
CA LEU A 252 -2.67 17.78 2.16
C LEU A 252 -2.01 16.43 2.41
N ARG A 253 -1.02 16.42 3.30
CA ARG A 253 -0.35 15.21 3.78
C ARG A 253 -0.85 14.89 5.19
N PHE A 254 -1.29 13.66 5.39
CA PHE A 254 -1.78 13.19 6.68
C PHE A 254 -0.73 12.27 7.30
N PRO A 255 -0.16 12.64 8.45
CA PRO A 255 0.77 11.76 9.12
C PRO A 255 0.06 10.47 9.54
N VAL A 256 0.71 9.35 9.25
CA VAL A 256 0.24 8.01 9.60
C VAL A 256 1.28 7.28 10.41
N THR A 257 0.83 6.46 11.36
CA THR A 257 1.69 5.65 12.20
C THR A 257 1.25 4.19 12.15
N LEU A 258 2.20 3.27 12.31
CA LEU A 258 1.91 1.85 12.35
C LEU A 258 1.05 1.51 13.56
N LYS A 259 -0.15 0.97 13.33
CA LYS A 259 -1.04 0.42 14.36
C LYS A 259 -0.79 -1.07 14.57
N SER A 260 -0.81 -1.82 13.47
CA SER A 260 -0.57 -3.27 13.49
C SER A 260 -0.17 -3.77 12.10
N PHE A 261 0.41 -4.96 12.04
CA PHE A 261 0.66 -5.66 10.80
C PHE A 261 0.33 -7.15 10.96
N SER A 262 -0.16 -7.78 9.87
CA SER A 262 -0.38 -9.22 9.84
C SER A 262 0.95 -9.94 9.88
N THR A 263 1.05 -11.02 10.66
CA THR A 263 2.22 -11.91 10.66
C THR A 263 2.11 -13.03 9.61
N GLU A 264 0.95 -13.11 8.93
CA GLU A 264 0.67 -14.06 7.87
C GLU A 264 0.55 -13.30 6.54
N ALA A 265 1.31 -13.75 5.55
CA ALA A 265 1.23 -13.20 4.20
C ALA A 265 -0.01 -13.74 3.48
N ASN A 266 -0.65 -12.89 2.69
CA ASN A 266 -1.68 -13.35 1.77
C ASN A 266 -1.03 -14.27 0.71
N PRO A 267 -1.45 -15.54 0.59
CA PRO A 267 -0.78 -16.51 -0.28
C PRO A 267 -0.93 -16.19 -1.78
N GLN A 268 -1.95 -15.44 -2.17
CA GLN A 268 -2.20 -15.07 -3.57
C GLN A 268 -1.35 -13.88 -4.03
N THR A 269 -1.18 -12.89 -3.15
CA THR A 269 -0.49 -11.62 -3.49
C THR A 269 0.93 -11.55 -2.94
N GLN A 270 1.32 -12.45 -2.03
CA GLN A 270 2.61 -12.45 -1.32
C GLN A 270 2.88 -11.12 -0.59
N THR A 271 1.82 -10.53 -0.05
CA THR A 271 1.88 -9.27 0.69
C THR A 271 1.38 -9.44 2.10
N TYR A 272 1.89 -8.61 3.00
CA TYR A 272 1.42 -8.49 4.38
C TYR A 272 0.45 -7.33 4.50
N GLU A 273 -0.67 -7.54 5.20
CA GLU A 273 -1.57 -6.44 5.55
C GLU A 273 -0.94 -5.61 6.67
N VAL A 274 -0.82 -4.32 6.41
CA VAL A 274 -0.33 -3.32 7.36
C VAL A 274 -1.45 -2.33 7.62
N VAL A 275 -1.78 -2.13 8.89
CA VAL A 275 -2.81 -1.21 9.35
C VAL A 275 -2.14 0.01 9.95
N LEU A 276 -2.47 1.17 9.42
CA LEU A 276 -1.96 2.45 9.85
C LEU A 276 -3.07 3.27 10.52
N GLU A 277 -2.73 3.91 11.61
CA GLU A 277 -3.57 4.92 12.24
C GLU A 277 -3.35 6.27 11.57
N VAL A 278 -4.43 6.97 11.23
CA VAL A 278 -4.39 8.30 10.62
C VAL A 278 -4.88 9.33 11.61
N ALA A 279 -4.09 10.38 11.82
CA ALA A 279 -4.53 11.55 12.57
C ALA A 279 -5.51 12.35 11.70
N ARG A 280 -6.81 12.25 12.02
CA ARG A 280 -7.87 12.91 11.27
C ARG A 280 -8.01 14.37 11.69
N PRO A 281 -7.87 15.35 10.77
CA PRO A 281 -8.35 16.71 11.00
C PRO A 281 -9.89 16.71 11.08
N ALA A 282 -10.44 17.46 12.03
CA ALA A 282 -11.89 17.50 12.31
C ALA A 282 -12.74 17.97 11.10
N ASP A 283 -12.16 18.71 10.19
CA ASP A 283 -12.84 19.37 9.08
C ASP A 283 -12.85 18.56 7.77
N LEU A 284 -12.26 17.37 7.76
CA LEU A 284 -12.15 16.58 6.53
C LEU A 284 -13.12 15.40 6.52
N GLN A 285 -13.99 15.37 5.50
CA GLN A 285 -14.90 14.25 5.28
C GLN A 285 -14.17 13.10 4.56
N VAL A 286 -13.34 12.36 5.32
CA VAL A 286 -12.78 11.10 4.83
C VAL A 286 -13.75 9.98 5.19
N LEU A 287 -14.15 9.21 4.18
CA LEU A 287 -15.10 8.11 4.34
C LEU A 287 -14.41 6.75 4.18
N PRO A 288 -14.86 5.71 4.90
CA PRO A 288 -14.43 4.35 4.64
C PRO A 288 -14.64 3.95 3.18
N GLY A 289 -13.65 3.28 2.59
CA GLY A 289 -13.66 2.89 1.18
C GLY A 289 -12.88 3.81 0.25
N MET A 290 -12.51 5.03 0.67
CA MET A 290 -11.66 5.93 -0.12
C MET A 290 -10.28 5.33 -0.34
N SER A 291 -9.74 5.56 -1.55
CA SER A 291 -8.37 5.19 -1.92
C SER A 291 -7.39 6.24 -1.41
N VAL A 292 -6.21 5.79 -1.03
CA VAL A 292 -5.16 6.64 -0.45
C VAL A 292 -3.80 6.06 -0.82
N ASP A 293 -2.84 6.93 -1.10
CA ASP A 293 -1.45 6.55 -1.28
C ASP A 293 -0.65 6.83 -0.03
N VAL A 294 0.06 5.83 0.45
CA VAL A 294 0.93 5.96 1.61
C VAL A 294 2.38 5.98 1.17
N PHE A 295 3.07 7.02 1.59
CA PHE A 295 4.50 7.23 1.40
C PHE A 295 5.19 7.02 2.74
N PRO A 296 6.07 6.00 2.89
CA PRO A 296 6.80 5.80 4.12
C PRO A 296 7.70 7.01 4.39
N GLU A 297 7.83 7.38 5.63
CA GLU A 297 8.84 8.32 6.07
C GLU A 297 10.18 7.59 6.01
N ASP A 298 11.08 8.07 5.14
CA ASP A 298 12.39 7.47 5.04
C ASP A 298 13.11 7.59 6.38
N SER A 299 13.28 6.45 7.04
CA SER A 299 14.15 6.32 8.21
C SER A 299 15.63 6.55 7.85
N ALA A 300 15.93 6.74 6.58
CA ALA A 300 17.22 7.11 6.03
C ALA A 300 17.52 8.62 6.08
N ARG A 301 16.84 9.40 6.90
CA ARG A 301 17.36 10.70 7.37
C ARG A 301 18.45 10.52 8.44
N GLY A 302 19.32 9.51 8.24
CA GLY A 302 20.69 9.58 8.68
C GLY A 302 21.41 10.48 7.69
N ASP A 303 21.84 11.64 8.16
CA ASP A 303 22.81 12.52 7.50
C ASP A 303 22.37 13.23 6.20
N GLY A 304 21.33 14.08 6.26
CA GLY A 304 21.23 15.26 5.37
C GLY A 304 21.30 15.04 3.85
N VAL A 305 21.15 13.82 3.36
CA VAL A 305 21.20 13.53 1.92
C VAL A 305 19.82 13.80 1.32
N SER A 306 19.67 14.96 0.74
CA SER A 306 18.53 15.30 -0.09
C SER A 306 18.49 14.34 -1.28
N THR A 307 17.57 13.40 -1.25
CA THR A 307 17.38 12.44 -2.33
C THR A 307 16.68 13.13 -3.49
N VAL A 308 17.29 13.14 -4.66
CA VAL A 308 16.78 13.80 -5.84
C VAL A 308 16.28 12.76 -6.83
N CYS A 309 15.07 12.94 -7.38
CA CYS A 309 14.57 12.15 -8.50
C CYS A 309 14.83 12.89 -9.82
N ILE A 310 15.42 12.21 -10.81
CA ILE A 310 15.64 12.75 -12.13
C ILE A 310 15.10 11.79 -13.21
N PRO A 311 14.65 12.31 -14.36
CA PRO A 311 14.26 11.46 -15.47
C PRO A 311 15.42 10.55 -15.92
N LEU A 312 15.16 9.27 -16.12
CA LEU A 312 16.16 8.28 -16.54
C LEU A 312 16.85 8.70 -17.83
N LYS A 313 16.17 9.43 -18.72
CA LYS A 313 16.71 10.00 -19.96
C LYS A 313 17.86 11.02 -19.74
N ALA A 314 18.00 11.57 -18.52
CA ALA A 314 19.08 12.51 -18.18
C ALA A 314 20.38 11.78 -17.77
N VAL A 315 20.33 10.47 -17.51
CA VAL A 315 21.48 9.69 -17.06
C VAL A 315 22.26 9.17 -18.24
N LEU A 316 23.57 9.39 -18.21
CA LEU A 316 24.54 8.96 -19.20
C LEU A 316 25.51 7.94 -18.59
N ALA A 317 26.06 7.06 -19.41
CA ALA A 317 27.26 6.33 -19.04
C ALA A 317 28.47 7.28 -19.13
N GLY A 318 29.18 7.46 -18.03
CA GLY A 318 30.44 8.20 -18.00
C GLY A 318 31.57 7.44 -18.73
N PRO A 319 32.77 8.03 -18.83
CA PRO A 319 33.93 7.40 -19.47
C PRO A 319 34.29 6.03 -18.89
N ASP A 320 34.06 5.84 -17.61
CA ASP A 320 34.33 4.61 -16.86
C ASP A 320 33.13 3.66 -16.80
N GLY A 321 32.06 3.95 -17.55
CA GLY A 321 30.79 3.22 -17.50
C GLY A 321 29.92 3.56 -16.26
N ALA A 322 30.39 4.43 -15.36
CA ALA A 322 29.65 4.89 -14.22
C ALA A 322 28.51 5.84 -14.64
N PRO A 323 27.36 5.82 -13.92
CA PRO A 323 26.27 6.78 -14.19
C PRO A 323 26.74 8.22 -14.00
N SER A 324 26.39 9.10 -14.92
CA SER A 324 26.71 10.52 -14.87
C SER A 324 25.58 11.37 -15.43
N VAL A 325 25.53 12.65 -15.06
CA VAL A 325 24.60 13.64 -15.56
C VAL A 325 25.31 14.87 -16.08
N ARG A 326 24.62 15.64 -16.91
CA ARG A 326 25.10 16.95 -17.38
C ARG A 326 24.49 18.05 -16.53
N VAL A 327 25.30 18.66 -15.65
CA VAL A 327 24.92 19.78 -14.80
C VAL A 327 25.21 21.11 -15.56
N VAL A 328 24.25 22.02 -15.50
CA VAL A 328 24.38 23.36 -16.10
C VAL A 328 24.71 24.36 -15.00
N ASP A 329 25.82 25.03 -15.15
CA ASP A 329 26.21 26.10 -14.26
C ASP A 329 25.28 27.32 -14.40
N HIS A 330 24.85 27.88 -13.28
CA HIS A 330 23.82 28.93 -13.25
C HIS A 330 24.26 30.21 -13.91
N ASP A 331 25.53 30.63 -13.75
CA ASP A 331 26.03 31.91 -14.19
C ASP A 331 26.60 31.85 -15.62
N SER A 332 27.33 30.79 -15.93
CA SER A 332 28.03 30.67 -17.22
C SER A 332 27.21 29.93 -18.28
N SER A 333 26.10 29.26 -17.90
CA SER A 333 25.31 28.37 -18.76
C SER A 333 26.18 27.30 -19.45
N ARG A 334 27.26 26.88 -18.81
CA ARG A 334 28.17 25.85 -19.31
C ARG A 334 27.80 24.48 -18.70
N VAL A 335 27.96 23.47 -19.52
CA VAL A 335 27.67 22.08 -19.13
C VAL A 335 28.92 21.42 -18.58
N SER A 336 28.79 20.77 -17.43
CA SER A 336 29.81 19.89 -16.85
C SER A 336 29.27 18.50 -16.59
N GLY A 337 30.10 17.47 -16.83
CA GLY A 337 29.76 16.08 -16.51
C GLY A 337 30.03 15.80 -15.06
N ARG A 338 29.02 15.28 -14.34
CA ARG A 338 29.16 14.92 -12.93
C ARG A 338 28.77 13.46 -12.71
N PRO A 339 29.65 12.64 -12.08
CA PRO A 339 29.29 11.29 -11.69
C PRO A 339 28.23 11.32 -10.60
N ILE A 340 27.31 10.37 -10.64
CA ILE A 340 26.22 10.23 -9.68
C ILE A 340 26.12 8.77 -9.19
N VAL A 341 25.60 8.60 -7.98
CA VAL A 341 25.21 7.29 -7.48
C VAL A 341 23.70 7.14 -7.63
N VAL A 342 23.28 6.23 -8.50
CA VAL A 342 21.86 5.97 -8.73
C VAL A 342 21.30 4.93 -7.76
N GLY A 343 20.03 5.10 -7.41
CA GLY A 343 19.23 4.17 -6.61
C GLY A 343 18.20 3.42 -7.46
N PRO A 344 17.09 3.03 -6.87
CA PRO A 344 16.01 2.35 -7.59
C PRO A 344 15.41 3.23 -8.68
N VAL A 345 14.94 2.58 -9.77
CA VAL A 345 14.18 3.21 -10.84
C VAL A 345 12.69 3.08 -10.50
N SER A 346 11.95 4.19 -10.63
CA SER A 346 10.51 4.23 -10.42
C SER A 346 9.83 4.86 -11.65
N GLY A 347 9.18 4.04 -12.45
CA GLY A 347 8.58 4.48 -13.71
C GLY A 347 9.61 5.05 -14.69
N ALA A 348 9.48 6.33 -15.06
CA ALA A 348 10.39 7.05 -15.96
C ALA A 348 11.55 7.74 -15.23
N ASP A 349 11.57 7.71 -13.89
CA ASP A 349 12.51 8.43 -13.06
C ASP A 349 13.47 7.49 -12.31
N VAL A 350 14.65 7.99 -11.96
CA VAL A 350 15.65 7.31 -11.17
C VAL A 350 16.01 8.15 -9.95
N LEU A 351 16.10 7.50 -8.81
CA LEU A 351 16.56 8.08 -7.57
C LEU A 351 18.07 8.31 -7.64
N VAL A 352 18.54 9.51 -7.30
CA VAL A 352 19.97 9.82 -7.15
C VAL A 352 20.29 9.92 -5.66
N ARG A 353 21.20 9.04 -5.20
CA ARG A 353 21.63 9.01 -3.80
C ARG A 353 22.72 10.03 -3.51
N GLU A 354 23.67 10.20 -4.46
CA GLU A 354 24.81 11.09 -4.31
C GLU A 354 25.14 11.75 -5.63
N GLY A 355 25.72 12.95 -5.59
CA GLY A 355 26.25 13.67 -6.74
C GLY A 355 25.41 14.84 -7.22
N LEU A 356 24.18 15.03 -6.72
CA LEU A 356 23.32 16.17 -7.05
C LEU A 356 22.82 16.88 -5.78
N LYS A 357 22.60 18.18 -5.91
CA LYS A 357 22.03 19.03 -4.87
C LYS A 357 20.70 19.62 -5.34
N PRO A 358 19.79 19.94 -4.42
CA PRO A 358 18.62 20.76 -4.74
C PRO A 358 19.05 22.09 -5.39
N ASP A 359 18.18 22.65 -6.24
CA ASP A 359 18.37 23.90 -6.98
C ASP A 359 19.47 23.86 -8.08
N GLU A 360 20.09 22.70 -8.32
CA GLU A 360 20.96 22.50 -9.47
C GLU A 360 20.14 22.29 -10.75
N ARG A 361 20.70 22.64 -11.89
CA ARG A 361 20.09 22.48 -13.20
C ARG A 361 20.78 21.36 -13.95
N ILE A 362 19.99 20.44 -14.49
CA ILE A 362 20.49 19.34 -15.32
C ILE A 362 19.86 19.36 -16.71
N VAL A 363 20.58 18.82 -17.68
CA VAL A 363 20.05 18.61 -19.02
C VAL A 363 19.28 17.28 -19.07
N THR A 364 18.05 17.30 -19.61
CA THR A 364 17.20 16.11 -19.76
C THR A 364 17.10 15.61 -21.20
N VAL A 365 17.22 16.51 -22.17
CA VAL A 365 17.17 16.15 -23.61
C VAL A 365 18.38 16.72 -24.33
N GLY A 366 18.97 15.94 -25.26
CA GLY A 366 20.15 16.34 -26.02
C GLY A 366 21.47 16.00 -25.34
N VAL A 367 21.44 15.32 -24.21
CA VAL A 367 22.62 15.01 -23.34
C VAL A 367 23.79 14.35 -24.07
N HIS A 368 23.53 13.51 -25.08
CA HIS A 368 24.56 12.79 -25.86
C HIS A 368 25.37 13.68 -26.82
N HIS A 369 24.82 14.86 -27.17
CA HIS A 369 25.44 15.79 -28.10
C HIS A 369 26.25 16.91 -27.42
N LEU A 370 26.24 16.92 -26.08
CA LEU A 370 26.92 17.92 -25.29
C LEU A 370 28.28 17.42 -24.79
N ARG A 371 29.30 18.30 -24.97
CA ARG A 371 30.64 18.08 -24.45
C ARG A 371 30.93 18.99 -23.27
N GLU A 372 31.92 18.63 -22.50
CA GLU A 372 32.41 19.44 -21.37
C GLU A 372 32.66 20.88 -21.77
N GLY A 373 32.17 21.83 -20.98
CA GLY A 373 32.35 23.25 -21.18
C GLY A 373 31.50 23.92 -22.28
N MET A 374 30.65 23.17 -22.99
CA MET A 374 29.70 23.74 -23.98
C MET A 374 28.66 24.65 -23.31
N ARG A 375 28.35 25.77 -23.98
CA ARG A 375 27.21 26.60 -23.58
C ARG A 375 25.89 26.04 -24.09
N VAL A 376 24.89 26.06 -23.21
CA VAL A 376 23.50 25.66 -23.52
C VAL A 376 22.54 26.80 -23.23
N HIS A 377 21.43 26.80 -23.94
CA HIS A 377 20.27 27.65 -23.65
C HIS A 377 18.99 26.78 -23.59
N PRO A 378 18.00 27.18 -22.80
CA PRO A 378 16.72 26.46 -22.73
C PRO A 378 16.07 26.39 -24.11
N LEU A 379 15.42 25.24 -24.38
CA LEU A 379 14.61 25.03 -25.57
C LEU A 379 13.38 25.94 -25.56
#